data_70f801eea342423328d7450e3351efca
#
_entry.id   70f801eea342423328d7450e3351efca
#
_cell.length_a   1.000
_cell.length_b   1.000
_cell.length_c   1.000
_cell.angle_alpha   90.00
_cell.angle_beta   90.00
_cell.angle_gamma   90.00
#
_symmetry.space_group_name_H-M   'P 1'
#
loop_
_entity.id
_entity.type
_entity.pdbx_description
1 polymer ?
#
loop_
_entity_poly.entity_id
_entity_poly.type
_entity_poly.pdbx_seq_one_letter_code
_entity_poly.pdbx_strand_id
1 'polypeptide(L)'
;MPSDLARFGLTEMLRCSLEVRRVATGARTMEEAATRVCRFFYDEFVGLEPGGGAMRQCALVRCYKTHPFGALDAGLQTFARGLLGGAPERDDLRCLTLLATVGDEPGWNSRLRSRGHRAIPLATASMIEQAPMIAQLLRQFGLEPATLVAPSSGIVSALQGKTYGVFHVEHALGSPYIPAQREFVVPYEVRSVVGFGGSLRSGDLFAVIHFARAPISKAVADRFRSLALDVKTALFDFGEDEVFGAGERAG
;
A
#
# COMPACT_ATOMS: atom_id res chain seq x y z
N MET A 1 -2.33 3.04 24.20
CA MET A 1 -1.32 4.12 24.08
C MET A 1 -0.68 4.01 22.72
N PRO A 2 -0.40 5.12 22.02
CA PRO A 2 0.33 5.12 20.77
C PRO A 2 1.70 4.43 20.89
N SER A 3 2.20 3.89 19.80
CA SER A 3 3.50 3.21 19.72
C SER A 3 4.57 4.12 19.12
N ASP A 4 5.79 4.03 19.63
CA ASP A 4 6.96 4.60 18.98
C ASP A 4 7.44 3.66 17.87
N LEU A 5 7.35 4.09 16.60
CA LEU A 5 7.72 3.29 15.45
C LEU A 5 9.20 2.89 15.44
N ALA A 6 10.08 3.76 15.94
CA ALA A 6 11.51 3.44 16.04
C ALA A 6 11.80 2.31 17.03
N ARG A 7 10.90 2.10 18.00
CA ARG A 7 11.00 1.09 19.07
C ARG A 7 9.90 0.03 18.99
N PHE A 8 9.23 -0.07 17.84
CA PHE A 8 8.10 -0.97 17.64
C PHE A 8 8.50 -2.43 17.96
N GLY A 9 8.01 -2.93 19.09
CA GLY A 9 8.34 -4.24 19.65
C GLY A 9 7.27 -5.29 19.38
N LEU A 10 7.44 -6.46 20.01
CA LEU A 10 6.47 -7.57 19.87
C LEU A 10 5.13 -7.24 20.53
N THR A 11 5.14 -6.58 21.69
CA THR A 11 3.91 -6.20 22.42
C THR A 11 3.07 -5.22 21.60
N GLU A 12 3.70 -4.20 21.02
CA GLU A 12 3.05 -3.22 20.15
C GLU A 12 2.52 -3.90 18.90
N MET A 13 3.27 -4.80 18.29
CA MET A 13 2.85 -5.59 17.12
C MET A 13 1.60 -6.42 17.42
N LEU A 14 1.57 -7.14 18.54
CA LEU A 14 0.39 -7.95 18.92
C LEU A 14 -0.84 -7.08 19.20
N ARG A 15 -0.66 -5.92 19.81
CA ARG A 15 -1.73 -4.96 20.02
C ARG A 15 -2.25 -4.42 18.68
N CYS A 16 -1.36 -4.02 17.76
CA CYS A 16 -1.75 -3.59 16.43
C CYS A 16 -2.47 -4.69 15.64
N SER A 17 -2.06 -5.95 15.79
CA SER A 17 -2.72 -7.12 15.17
C SER A 17 -4.20 -7.21 15.55
N LEU A 18 -4.52 -7.08 16.83
CA LEU A 18 -5.90 -7.08 17.31
C LEU A 18 -6.70 -5.87 16.80
N GLU A 19 -6.08 -4.68 16.87
CA GLU A 19 -6.75 -3.43 16.48
C GLU A 19 -7.02 -3.35 14.99
N VAL A 20 -6.12 -3.83 14.12
CA VAL A 20 -6.33 -3.87 12.66
C VAL A 20 -7.60 -4.64 12.31
N ARG A 21 -7.83 -5.80 12.94
CA ARG A 21 -9.05 -6.58 12.73
C ARG A 21 -10.27 -5.85 13.25
N ARG A 22 -10.17 -5.25 14.46
CA ARG A 22 -11.27 -4.54 15.12
C ARG A 22 -11.75 -3.33 14.32
N VAL A 23 -10.83 -2.48 13.82
CA VAL A 23 -11.21 -1.25 13.11
C VAL A 23 -11.87 -1.53 11.77
N ALA A 24 -11.58 -2.67 11.14
CA ALA A 24 -12.20 -3.08 9.88
C ALA A 24 -13.60 -3.67 10.06
N THR A 25 -13.97 -4.09 11.27
CA THR A 25 -15.28 -4.72 11.54
C THR A 25 -16.43 -3.79 11.14
N GLY A 26 -17.41 -4.34 10.41
CA GLY A 26 -18.60 -3.62 9.95
C GLY A 26 -18.33 -2.64 8.79
N ALA A 27 -17.18 -2.69 8.16
CA ALA A 27 -16.97 -2.01 6.88
C ALA A 27 -17.84 -2.65 5.79
N ARG A 28 -18.39 -1.82 4.90
CA ARG A 28 -19.30 -2.26 3.83
C ARG A 28 -18.55 -2.51 2.51
N THR A 29 -17.33 -1.99 2.39
CA THR A 29 -16.49 -2.16 1.21
C THR A 29 -15.02 -2.38 1.64
N MET A 30 -14.25 -2.99 0.76
CA MET A 30 -12.81 -3.18 0.96
C MET A 30 -12.09 -1.83 1.09
N GLU A 31 -12.50 -0.81 0.31
CA GLU A 31 -12.01 0.56 0.43
C GLU A 31 -12.24 1.14 1.82
N GLU A 32 -13.43 0.96 2.38
CA GLU A 32 -13.75 1.44 3.73
C GLU A 32 -12.90 0.73 4.78
N ALA A 33 -12.78 -0.60 4.71
CA ALA A 33 -11.92 -1.38 5.61
C ALA A 33 -10.46 -0.92 5.51
N ALA A 34 -9.93 -0.79 4.30
CA ALA A 34 -8.56 -0.32 4.07
C ALA A 34 -8.35 1.12 4.58
N THR A 35 -9.36 2.00 4.42
CA THR A 35 -9.28 3.37 4.92
C THR A 35 -9.20 3.41 6.44
N ARG A 36 -10.01 2.60 7.14
CA ARG A 36 -9.97 2.47 8.61
C ARG A 36 -8.62 1.90 9.08
N VAL A 37 -8.07 0.91 8.39
CA VAL A 37 -6.74 0.33 8.66
C VAL A 37 -5.64 1.38 8.44
N CYS A 38 -5.65 2.10 7.32
CA CYS A 38 -4.68 3.17 7.06
C CYS A 38 -4.76 4.28 8.11
N ARG A 39 -5.99 4.68 8.50
CA ARG A 39 -6.21 5.68 9.55
C ARG A 39 -5.66 5.20 10.89
N PHE A 40 -5.94 3.95 11.27
CA PHE A 40 -5.38 3.36 12.47
C PHE A 40 -3.86 3.44 12.49
N PHE A 41 -3.17 2.98 11.45
CA PHE A 41 -1.71 3.02 11.39
C PHE A 41 -1.14 4.45 11.38
N TYR A 42 -1.82 5.38 10.73
CA TYR A 42 -1.40 6.77 10.70
C TYR A 42 -1.48 7.44 12.08
N ASP A 43 -2.51 7.11 12.86
CA ASP A 43 -2.73 7.66 14.21
C ASP A 43 -1.98 6.88 15.30
N GLU A 44 -1.65 5.62 15.07
CA GLU A 44 -1.00 4.73 16.03
C GLU A 44 0.45 5.10 16.30
N PHE A 45 1.19 5.52 15.28
CA PHE A 45 2.61 5.76 15.43
C PHE A 45 2.91 7.20 15.81
N VAL A 46 3.20 7.39 17.10
CA VAL A 46 3.51 8.69 17.71
C VAL A 46 4.81 8.57 18.51
N GLY A 47 5.76 9.45 18.21
CA GLY A 47 7.00 9.61 18.95
C GLY A 47 7.03 10.91 19.75
N LEU A 48 8.13 11.14 20.43
CA LEU A 48 8.42 12.39 21.11
C LEU A 48 9.33 13.26 20.23
N GLU A 49 8.99 14.52 20.09
CA GLU A 49 9.90 15.52 19.53
C GLU A 49 11.08 15.80 20.48
N PRO A 50 12.20 16.35 19.98
CA PRO A 50 13.30 16.81 20.84
C PRO A 50 12.89 17.80 21.94
N GLY A 51 11.76 18.50 21.78
CA GLY A 51 11.15 19.41 22.76
C GLY A 51 10.10 18.78 23.67
N GLY A 52 9.87 17.46 23.63
CA GLY A 52 8.93 16.71 24.47
C GLY A 52 7.47 16.73 23.97
N GLY A 53 7.19 17.31 22.81
CA GLY A 53 5.88 17.24 22.16
C GLY A 53 5.60 15.88 21.51
N ALA A 54 4.34 15.51 21.39
CA ALA A 54 3.94 14.32 20.65
C ALA A 54 3.93 14.63 19.14
N MET A 55 4.64 13.81 18.33
CA MET A 55 4.70 13.95 16.88
C MET A 55 4.25 12.66 16.19
N ARG A 56 3.37 12.78 15.18
CA ARG A 56 3.05 11.65 14.29
C ARG A 56 4.29 11.22 13.52
N GLN A 57 4.58 9.94 13.57
CA GLN A 57 5.75 9.36 12.92
C GLN A 57 5.49 8.91 11.48
N CYS A 58 4.24 8.89 11.01
CA CYS A 58 3.92 8.67 9.60
C CYS A 58 3.49 9.99 8.95
N ALA A 59 4.09 10.35 7.83
CA ALA A 59 3.63 11.43 6.96
C ALA A 59 2.46 10.98 6.07
N LEU A 60 2.50 9.71 5.64
CA LEU A 60 1.54 9.13 4.71
C LEU A 60 1.48 7.61 4.89
N VAL A 61 0.27 7.05 4.91
CA VAL A 61 -0.01 5.62 4.84
C VAL A 61 -0.91 5.35 3.65
N ARG A 62 -0.55 4.38 2.81
CA ARG A 62 -1.32 4.00 1.63
C ARG A 62 -1.55 2.50 1.60
N CYS A 63 -2.75 2.10 1.16
CA CYS A 63 -3.07 0.72 0.86
C CYS A 63 -3.36 0.58 -0.64
N TYR A 64 -2.73 -0.39 -1.26
CA TYR A 64 -2.90 -0.73 -2.67
C TYR A 64 -3.41 -2.16 -2.82
N LYS A 65 -4.12 -2.40 -3.92
CA LYS A 65 -4.55 -3.72 -4.36
C LYS A 65 -4.32 -3.83 -5.87
N THR A 66 -3.88 -4.98 -6.36
CA THR A 66 -3.99 -5.25 -7.81
C THR A 66 -5.44 -5.45 -8.17
N HIS A 67 -5.87 -4.89 -9.30
CA HIS A 67 -7.25 -4.97 -9.76
C HIS A 67 -7.27 -5.06 -11.29
N PRO A 68 -8.19 -5.84 -11.90
CA PRO A 68 -8.30 -5.90 -13.36
C PRO A 68 -8.68 -4.54 -13.94
N PHE A 69 -8.05 -4.15 -15.04
CA PHE A 69 -8.30 -2.88 -15.72
C PHE A 69 -9.76 -2.71 -16.10
N GLY A 70 -10.38 -3.77 -16.68
CA GLY A 70 -11.78 -3.74 -17.10
C GLY A 70 -12.79 -3.56 -15.96
N ALA A 71 -12.39 -3.87 -14.70
CA ALA A 71 -13.23 -3.69 -13.51
C ALA A 71 -12.99 -2.35 -12.79
N LEU A 72 -12.08 -1.50 -13.28
CA LEU A 72 -11.85 -0.16 -12.76
C LEU A 72 -12.96 0.81 -13.20
N ASP A 73 -13.26 1.80 -12.38
CA ASP A 73 -14.10 2.93 -12.80
C ASP A 73 -13.46 3.74 -13.94
N ALA A 74 -14.27 4.49 -14.70
CA ALA A 74 -13.82 5.24 -15.87
C ALA A 74 -12.68 6.23 -15.54
N GLY A 75 -12.66 6.82 -14.35
CA GLY A 75 -11.62 7.75 -13.93
C GLY A 75 -10.29 7.05 -13.69
N LEU A 76 -10.30 5.86 -13.08
CA LEU A 76 -9.11 5.03 -12.86
C LEU A 76 -8.61 4.43 -14.18
N GLN A 77 -9.52 3.99 -15.07
CA GLN A 77 -9.14 3.53 -16.41
C GLN A 77 -8.46 4.65 -17.21
N THR A 78 -9.02 5.87 -17.20
CA THR A 78 -8.42 7.02 -17.86
C THR A 78 -7.03 7.32 -17.30
N PHE A 79 -6.87 7.27 -15.99
CA PHE A 79 -5.56 7.45 -15.34
C PHE A 79 -4.56 6.37 -15.79
N ALA A 80 -4.96 5.10 -15.77
CA ALA A 80 -4.10 3.99 -16.17
C ALA A 80 -3.72 4.06 -17.66
N ARG A 81 -4.66 4.42 -18.55
CA ARG A 81 -4.38 4.65 -19.99
C ARG A 81 -3.27 5.66 -20.20
N GLY A 82 -3.28 6.76 -19.46
CA GLY A 82 -2.24 7.77 -19.53
C GLY A 82 -0.84 7.27 -19.18
N LEU A 83 -0.74 6.13 -18.48
CA LEU A 83 0.53 5.52 -18.11
C LEU A 83 0.95 4.34 -19.00
N LEU A 84 0.07 3.83 -19.88
CA LEU A 84 0.35 2.63 -20.68
C LEU A 84 1.49 2.82 -21.70
N GLY A 85 1.79 4.07 -22.10
CA GLY A 85 2.92 4.35 -23.01
C GLY A 85 2.86 3.59 -24.35
N GLY A 86 1.64 3.25 -24.85
CA GLY A 86 1.45 2.47 -26.07
C GLY A 86 1.35 0.94 -25.85
N ALA A 87 1.46 0.45 -24.62
CA ALA A 87 1.18 -0.96 -24.33
C ALA A 87 -0.32 -1.27 -24.58
N PRO A 88 -0.65 -2.50 -25.04
CA PRO A 88 -2.02 -2.86 -25.36
C PRO A 88 -2.93 -2.83 -24.13
N GLU A 89 -4.09 -2.20 -24.28
CA GLU A 89 -5.17 -2.22 -23.31
C GLU A 89 -5.88 -3.58 -23.36
N ARG A 90 -6.06 -4.20 -22.18
CA ARG A 90 -6.77 -5.47 -22.02
C ARG A 90 -7.54 -5.43 -20.71
N ASP A 91 -8.73 -6.01 -20.69
CA ASP A 91 -9.59 -6.03 -19.50
C ASP A 91 -8.96 -6.79 -18.32
N ASP A 92 -8.18 -7.84 -18.60
CA ASP A 92 -7.48 -8.64 -17.61
C ASP A 92 -6.14 -8.05 -17.14
N LEU A 93 -5.71 -6.92 -17.74
CA LEU A 93 -4.51 -6.22 -17.33
C LEU A 93 -4.58 -5.83 -15.84
N ARG A 94 -3.59 -6.28 -15.06
CA ARG A 94 -3.54 -5.91 -13.64
C ARG A 94 -3.03 -4.48 -13.47
N CYS A 95 -3.76 -3.70 -12.67
CA CYS A 95 -3.36 -2.37 -12.22
C CYS A 95 -3.13 -2.39 -10.72
N LEU A 96 -1.98 -1.89 -10.26
CA LEU A 96 -1.78 -1.60 -8.83
C LEU A 96 -2.59 -0.35 -8.49
N THR A 97 -3.73 -0.56 -7.85
CA THR A 97 -4.75 0.47 -7.65
C THR A 97 -4.76 0.94 -6.21
N LEU A 98 -4.78 2.26 -6.00
CA LEU A 98 -4.89 2.88 -4.69
C LEU A 98 -6.27 2.58 -4.10
N LEU A 99 -6.30 1.79 -3.04
CA LEU A 99 -7.50 1.40 -2.31
C LEU A 99 -7.81 2.40 -1.19
N ALA A 100 -6.79 2.82 -0.44
CA ALA A 100 -6.92 3.79 0.64
C ALA A 100 -5.65 4.63 0.80
N THR A 101 -5.83 5.86 1.32
CA THR A 101 -4.72 6.78 1.61
C THR A 101 -5.09 7.69 2.77
N VAL A 102 -4.15 7.89 3.69
CA VAL A 102 -4.28 8.77 4.85
C VAL A 102 -2.95 9.45 5.09
N GLY A 103 -2.95 10.76 5.26
CA GLY A 103 -1.71 11.51 5.47
C GLY A 103 -1.96 12.96 5.90
N ASP A 104 -0.86 13.71 6.01
CA ASP A 104 -0.86 15.08 6.52
C ASP A 104 -1.64 16.04 5.61
N GLU A 105 -1.53 15.86 4.30
CA GLU A 105 -2.20 16.74 3.35
C GLU A 105 -3.68 16.37 3.21
N PRO A 106 -4.58 17.37 3.15
CA PRO A 106 -6.02 17.12 2.95
C PRO A 106 -6.33 16.25 1.72
N GLY A 107 -5.56 16.43 0.64
CA GLY A 107 -5.69 15.64 -0.58
C GLY A 107 -5.25 14.18 -0.44
N TRP A 108 -4.51 13.83 0.61
CA TRP A 108 -4.08 12.46 0.89
C TRP A 108 -5.08 11.66 1.74
N ASN A 109 -6.18 12.27 2.13
CA ASN A 109 -7.21 11.61 2.95
C ASN A 109 -8.41 11.11 2.13
N SER A 110 -8.24 10.97 0.82
CA SER A 110 -9.22 10.38 -0.08
C SER A 110 -8.52 9.87 -1.34
N ARG A 111 -8.77 8.60 -1.75
CA ARG A 111 -8.22 8.07 -3.00
C ARG A 111 -8.71 8.87 -4.23
N LEU A 112 -9.92 9.43 -4.17
CA LEU A 112 -10.51 10.21 -5.26
C LEU A 112 -9.80 11.56 -5.46
N ARG A 113 -9.28 12.16 -4.36
CA ARG A 113 -8.53 13.42 -4.38
C ARG A 113 -7.02 13.25 -4.58
N SER A 114 -6.52 12.01 -4.49
CA SER A 114 -5.10 11.72 -4.74
C SER A 114 -4.73 12.02 -6.19
N ARG A 115 -3.68 12.84 -6.39
CA ARG A 115 -3.24 13.28 -7.72
C ARG A 115 -2.36 12.27 -8.44
N GLY A 116 -1.66 11.40 -7.71
CA GLY A 116 -0.71 10.44 -8.28
C GLY A 116 -0.92 9.02 -7.78
N HIS A 117 -0.39 8.05 -8.53
CA HIS A 117 -0.36 6.63 -8.19
C HIS A 117 -1.75 6.03 -7.91
N ARG A 118 -2.77 6.45 -8.66
CA ARG A 118 -4.16 6.01 -8.47
C ARG A 118 -4.42 4.60 -9.01
N ALA A 119 -3.90 4.32 -10.20
CA ALA A 119 -3.96 3.01 -10.85
C ALA A 119 -2.74 2.87 -11.78
N ILE A 120 -1.77 2.05 -11.40
CA ILE A 120 -0.52 1.87 -12.13
C ILE A 120 -0.61 0.56 -12.91
N PRO A 121 -0.67 0.60 -14.25
CA PRO A 121 -0.77 -0.62 -15.05
C PRO A 121 0.53 -1.43 -14.95
N LEU A 122 0.39 -2.73 -14.75
CA LEU A 122 1.49 -3.70 -14.72
C LEU A 122 1.57 -4.41 -16.09
N ALA A 123 1.64 -3.62 -17.17
CA ALA A 123 1.46 -4.10 -18.53
C ALA A 123 2.69 -4.85 -19.06
N THR A 124 3.90 -4.42 -18.71
CA THR A 124 5.14 -5.07 -19.12
C THR A 124 6.15 -5.10 -17.98
N ALA A 125 7.07 -6.06 -18.01
CA ALA A 125 8.16 -6.12 -17.03
C ALA A 125 9.00 -4.82 -17.06
N SER A 126 9.25 -4.25 -18.24
CA SER A 126 9.96 -2.98 -18.38
C SER A 126 9.25 -1.80 -17.71
N MET A 127 7.92 -1.71 -17.81
CA MET A 127 7.15 -0.65 -17.13
C MET A 127 7.24 -0.80 -15.61
N ILE A 128 7.17 -2.03 -15.10
CA ILE A 128 7.33 -2.31 -13.66
C ILE A 128 8.73 -1.88 -13.19
N GLU A 129 9.77 -2.20 -13.96
CA GLU A 129 11.15 -1.82 -13.63
C GLU A 129 11.37 -0.29 -13.65
N GLN A 130 10.62 0.46 -14.45
CA GLN A 130 10.64 1.92 -14.46
C GLN A 130 9.98 2.56 -13.22
N ALA A 131 9.31 1.76 -12.38
CA ALA A 131 8.76 2.16 -11.09
C ALA A 131 9.55 1.48 -9.95
N PRO A 132 10.72 2.03 -9.55
CA PRO A 132 11.70 1.31 -8.71
C PRO A 132 11.14 0.80 -7.38
N MET A 133 10.26 1.56 -6.73
CA MET A 133 9.61 1.14 -5.49
C MET A 133 8.67 -0.06 -5.72
N ILE A 134 7.92 -0.07 -6.83
CA ILE A 134 7.01 -1.17 -7.17
C ILE A 134 7.81 -2.42 -7.51
N ALA A 135 8.83 -2.30 -8.36
CA ALA A 135 9.68 -3.42 -8.72
C ALA A 135 10.33 -4.06 -7.48
N GLN A 136 10.84 -3.24 -6.57
CA GLN A 136 11.46 -3.72 -5.34
C GLN A 136 10.44 -4.33 -4.37
N LEU A 137 9.26 -3.74 -4.22
CA LEU A 137 8.16 -4.30 -3.44
C LEU A 137 7.81 -5.71 -3.92
N LEU A 138 7.65 -5.89 -5.23
CA LEU A 138 7.31 -7.17 -5.82
C LEU A 138 8.40 -8.23 -5.59
N ARG A 139 9.68 -7.86 -5.82
CA ARG A 139 10.81 -8.77 -5.55
C ARG A 139 10.86 -9.19 -4.08
N GLN A 140 10.61 -8.27 -3.17
CA GLN A 140 10.58 -8.59 -1.73
C GLN A 140 9.37 -9.44 -1.33
N PHE A 141 8.30 -9.41 -2.12
CA PHE A 141 7.20 -10.38 -2.01
C PHE A 141 7.51 -11.71 -2.71
N GLY A 142 8.71 -11.87 -3.26
CA GLY A 142 9.15 -13.05 -3.96
C GLY A 142 8.52 -13.21 -5.35
N LEU A 143 8.10 -12.09 -5.96
CA LEU A 143 7.47 -12.05 -7.28
C LEU A 143 8.41 -11.38 -8.28
N GLU A 144 8.67 -12.07 -9.37
CA GLU A 144 9.35 -11.46 -10.50
C GLU A 144 8.37 -10.62 -11.34
N PRO A 145 8.75 -9.42 -11.81
CA PRO A 145 7.89 -8.57 -12.64
C PRO A 145 7.27 -9.30 -13.83
N ALA A 146 8.02 -10.18 -14.47
CA ALA A 146 7.53 -10.98 -15.60
C ALA A 146 6.34 -11.90 -15.24
N THR A 147 6.26 -12.36 -14.00
CA THR A 147 5.17 -13.23 -13.54
C THR A 147 3.83 -12.48 -13.46
N LEU A 148 3.85 -11.19 -13.17
CA LEU A 148 2.64 -10.36 -13.04
C LEU A 148 2.05 -9.95 -14.40
N VAL A 149 2.87 -9.96 -15.43
CA VAL A 149 2.45 -9.67 -16.82
C VAL A 149 1.82 -10.89 -17.47
N ALA A 150 2.05 -12.09 -16.92
CA ALA A 150 1.48 -13.34 -17.42
C ALA A 150 -0.05 -13.41 -17.18
N PRO A 151 -0.79 -14.20 -18.00
CA PRO A 151 -2.21 -14.43 -17.78
C PRO A 151 -2.52 -14.92 -16.36
N SER A 152 -3.71 -14.58 -15.84
CA SER A 152 -4.13 -14.75 -14.44
C SER A 152 -3.87 -16.13 -13.82
N SER A 153 -3.88 -17.22 -14.62
CA SER A 153 -3.57 -18.57 -14.16
C SER A 153 -2.12 -18.76 -13.68
N GLY A 154 -1.17 -18.03 -14.28
CA GLY A 154 0.24 -18.03 -13.87
C GLY A 154 0.48 -17.31 -12.55
N ILE A 155 -0.26 -16.24 -12.27
CA ILE A 155 -0.12 -15.45 -11.04
C ILE A 155 -0.61 -16.26 -9.84
N VAL A 156 -1.77 -16.91 -9.94
CA VAL A 156 -2.32 -17.75 -8.87
C VAL A 156 -1.36 -18.86 -8.50
N SER A 157 -0.76 -19.53 -9.49
CA SER A 157 0.23 -20.60 -9.26
C SER A 157 1.52 -20.07 -8.64
N ALA A 158 2.00 -18.89 -9.06
CA ALA A 158 3.21 -18.26 -8.50
C ALA A 158 3.02 -17.76 -7.05
N LEU A 159 1.79 -17.44 -6.67
CA LEU A 159 1.42 -16.99 -5.32
C LEU A 159 1.09 -18.14 -4.36
N GLN A 160 0.79 -19.34 -4.88
CA GLN A 160 0.57 -20.51 -4.05
C GLN A 160 1.84 -20.86 -3.29
N GLY A 161 1.78 -20.70 -1.97
CA GLY A 161 2.91 -20.98 -1.07
C GLY A 161 3.87 -19.82 -0.80
N LYS A 162 3.70 -18.65 -1.45
CA LYS A 162 4.50 -17.47 -1.12
C LYS A 162 3.83 -16.67 0.00
N THR A 163 4.60 -16.51 1.05
CA THR A 163 4.23 -15.85 2.29
C THR A 163 4.30 -14.34 2.14
N TYR A 164 3.70 -13.64 3.09
CA TYR A 164 3.72 -12.20 3.25
C TYR A 164 5.14 -11.61 3.18
N GLY A 165 5.29 -10.55 2.42
CA GLY A 165 6.56 -9.85 2.21
C GLY A 165 6.62 -8.53 2.97
N VAL A 166 7.83 -8.05 3.17
CA VAL A 166 8.11 -6.72 3.72
C VAL A 166 9.08 -6.00 2.79
N PHE A 167 8.68 -4.82 2.33
CA PHE A 167 9.53 -3.86 1.65
C PHE A 167 10.08 -2.87 2.66
N HIS A 168 11.38 -2.59 2.60
CA HIS A 168 12.01 -1.68 3.53
C HIS A 168 13.05 -0.80 2.83
N VAL A 169 12.93 0.51 3.06
CA VAL A 169 13.94 1.51 2.73
C VAL A 169 14.35 2.17 4.05
N GLU A 170 15.53 1.84 4.52
CA GLU A 170 16.05 2.35 5.80
C GLU A 170 16.34 3.85 5.74
N HIS A 171 16.86 4.32 4.60
CA HIS A 171 17.18 5.73 4.35
C HIS A 171 16.41 6.23 3.12
N ALA A 172 15.33 6.99 3.35
CA ALA A 172 14.50 7.51 2.26
C ALA A 172 15.17 8.66 1.49
N LEU A 173 15.95 9.48 2.19
CA LEU A 173 16.68 10.59 1.55
C LEU A 173 17.74 10.05 0.58
N GLY A 174 17.68 10.49 -0.67
CA GLY A 174 18.58 10.04 -1.73
C GLY A 174 18.32 8.61 -2.24
N SER A 175 17.29 7.93 -1.74
CA SER A 175 16.98 6.56 -2.16
C SER A 175 16.48 6.51 -3.60
N PRO A 176 17.05 5.63 -4.45
CA PRO A 176 16.57 5.44 -5.83
C PRO A 176 15.17 4.83 -5.89
N TYR A 177 14.70 4.22 -4.81
CA TYR A 177 13.35 3.64 -4.74
C TYR A 177 12.26 4.71 -4.56
N ILE A 178 12.61 5.94 -4.16
CA ILE A 178 11.65 7.03 -3.93
C ILE A 178 12.09 8.25 -4.75
N PRO A 179 11.72 8.32 -6.04
CA PRO A 179 12.17 9.41 -6.93
C PRO A 179 11.71 10.81 -6.50
N ALA A 180 10.54 10.92 -5.83
CA ALA A 180 9.93 12.17 -5.40
C ALA A 180 10.66 12.82 -4.20
N GLN A 181 11.97 13.07 -4.33
CA GLN A 181 12.80 13.59 -3.24
C GLN A 181 12.40 15.01 -2.83
N ARG A 182 12.35 15.95 -3.79
CA ARG A 182 12.10 17.38 -3.55
C ARG A 182 10.64 17.68 -3.24
N GLU A 183 9.73 16.90 -3.84
CA GLU A 183 8.29 17.12 -3.73
C GLU A 183 7.67 16.39 -2.53
N PHE A 184 8.37 15.37 -1.99
CA PHE A 184 7.79 14.53 -0.95
C PHE A 184 8.76 14.19 0.18
N VAL A 185 9.92 13.56 -0.11
CA VAL A 185 10.82 13.06 0.96
C VAL A 185 11.32 14.20 1.84
N VAL A 186 11.83 15.28 1.23
CA VAL A 186 12.40 16.43 1.95
C VAL A 186 11.32 17.24 2.68
N PRO A 187 10.23 17.70 2.02
CA PRO A 187 9.24 18.57 2.68
C PRO A 187 8.49 17.88 3.84
N TYR A 188 8.29 16.57 3.75
CA TYR A 188 7.55 15.81 4.78
C TYR A 188 8.48 15.04 5.72
N GLU A 189 9.79 15.29 5.65
CA GLU A 189 10.81 14.71 6.53
C GLU A 189 10.77 13.17 6.57
N VAL A 190 10.47 12.52 5.43
CA VAL A 190 10.42 11.06 5.35
C VAL A 190 11.83 10.50 5.51
N ARG A 191 12.05 9.74 6.58
CA ARG A 191 13.35 9.12 6.91
C ARG A 191 13.44 7.69 6.41
N SER A 192 12.35 6.93 6.54
CA SER A 192 12.31 5.54 6.11
C SER A 192 10.95 5.17 5.53
N VAL A 193 10.91 4.08 4.76
CA VAL A 193 9.67 3.52 4.24
C VAL A 193 9.59 2.04 4.59
N VAL A 194 8.45 1.62 5.11
CA VAL A 194 8.13 0.21 5.28
C VAL A 194 6.82 -0.10 4.56
N GLY A 195 6.86 -1.11 3.71
CA GLY A 195 5.68 -1.66 3.05
C GLY A 195 5.55 -3.14 3.41
N PHE A 196 4.34 -3.60 3.61
CA PHE A 196 4.06 -5.00 3.84
C PHE A 196 2.76 -5.41 3.16
N GLY A 197 2.64 -6.67 2.84
CA GLY A 197 1.48 -7.16 2.11
C GLY A 197 1.60 -8.63 1.74
N GLY A 198 0.77 -9.03 0.81
CA GLY A 198 0.69 -10.42 0.37
C GLY A 198 -0.42 -10.62 -0.65
N SER A 199 -0.86 -11.88 -0.80
CA SER A 199 -1.94 -12.24 -1.71
C SER A 199 -3.28 -12.33 -0.98
N LEU A 200 -4.33 -11.81 -1.62
CA LEU A 200 -5.73 -12.03 -1.27
C LEU A 200 -6.22 -13.39 -1.80
N ARG A 201 -7.44 -13.78 -1.41
CA ARG A 201 -8.07 -15.01 -1.89
C ARG A 201 -8.34 -14.99 -3.40
N SER A 202 -8.64 -13.82 -3.96
CA SER A 202 -8.85 -13.63 -5.39
C SER A 202 -7.58 -13.84 -6.25
N GLY A 203 -6.41 -14.03 -5.61
CA GLY A 203 -5.12 -14.03 -6.29
C GLY A 203 -4.56 -12.63 -6.55
N ASP A 204 -5.26 -11.59 -6.10
CA ASP A 204 -4.76 -10.23 -6.14
C ASP A 204 -3.70 -10.00 -5.06
N LEU A 205 -2.81 -9.06 -5.30
CA LEU A 205 -1.87 -8.57 -4.30
C LEU A 205 -2.45 -7.37 -3.56
N PHE A 206 -2.10 -7.24 -2.29
CA PHE A 206 -2.28 -6.00 -1.55
C PHE A 206 -0.96 -5.58 -0.91
N ALA A 207 -0.80 -4.28 -0.69
CA ALA A 207 0.33 -3.72 0.04
C ALA A 207 -0.10 -2.50 0.85
N VAL A 208 0.33 -2.43 2.11
CA VAL A 208 0.25 -1.23 2.94
C VAL A 208 1.64 -0.62 3.01
N ILE A 209 1.77 0.66 2.72
CA ILE A 209 3.05 1.38 2.67
C ILE A 209 3.00 2.55 3.64
N HIS A 210 3.97 2.61 4.54
CA HIS A 210 4.16 3.67 5.52
C HIS A 210 5.37 4.52 5.11
N PHE A 211 5.17 5.81 4.94
CA PHE A 211 6.22 6.79 4.75
C PHE A 211 6.46 7.46 6.10
N ALA A 212 7.56 7.07 6.76
CA ALA A 212 7.80 7.39 8.16
C ALA A 212 8.84 8.49 8.35
N ARG A 213 8.59 9.36 9.31
CA ARG A 213 9.55 10.36 9.85
C ARG A 213 10.53 9.73 10.85
N ALA A 214 10.20 8.56 11.37
CA ALA A 214 11.06 7.82 12.26
C ALA A 214 12.05 6.94 11.47
N PRO A 215 13.27 6.73 11.97
CA PRO A 215 14.16 5.70 11.45
C PRO A 215 13.58 4.32 11.79
N ILE A 216 13.43 3.47 10.79
CA ILE A 216 12.95 2.10 10.96
C ILE A 216 14.11 1.17 10.65
N SER A 217 14.58 0.42 11.64
CA SER A 217 15.60 -0.62 11.43
C SER A 217 14.99 -1.83 10.71
N LYS A 218 15.84 -2.65 10.09
CA LYS A 218 15.39 -3.91 9.47
C LYS A 218 14.63 -4.81 10.45
N ALA A 219 15.10 -4.91 11.70
CA ALA A 219 14.46 -5.73 12.73
C ALA A 219 13.05 -5.25 13.08
N VAL A 220 12.81 -3.93 13.05
CA VAL A 220 11.48 -3.34 13.21
C VAL A 220 10.63 -3.60 11.97
N ALA A 221 11.17 -3.36 10.77
CA ALA A 221 10.47 -3.59 9.52
C ALA A 221 9.99 -5.05 9.39
N ASP A 222 10.81 -6.03 9.76
CA ASP A 222 10.47 -7.46 9.67
C ASP A 222 9.24 -7.84 10.53
N ARG A 223 8.93 -7.09 11.61
CA ARG A 223 7.72 -7.30 12.44
C ARG A 223 6.42 -6.99 11.71
N PHE A 224 6.46 -6.11 10.72
CA PHE A 224 5.28 -5.79 9.90
C PHE A 224 4.80 -6.96 9.04
N ARG A 225 5.64 -7.97 8.82
CA ARG A 225 5.24 -9.20 8.12
C ARG A 225 4.04 -9.88 8.78
N SER A 226 4.02 -9.93 10.11
CA SER A 226 2.91 -10.53 10.85
C SER A 226 1.62 -9.75 10.67
N LEU A 227 1.69 -8.42 10.63
CA LEU A 227 0.53 -7.56 10.41
C LEU A 227 -0.11 -7.73 9.02
N ALA A 228 0.66 -8.22 8.04
CA ALA A 228 0.11 -8.50 6.71
C ALA A 228 -1.02 -9.54 6.75
N LEU A 229 -0.94 -10.54 7.63
CA LEU A 229 -2.02 -11.51 7.82
C LEU A 229 -3.28 -10.85 8.40
N ASP A 230 -3.12 -9.92 9.34
CA ASP A 230 -4.24 -9.22 9.96
C ASP A 230 -4.94 -8.28 8.99
N VAL A 231 -4.15 -7.55 8.16
CA VAL A 231 -4.71 -6.75 7.08
C VAL A 231 -5.39 -7.63 6.03
N LYS A 232 -4.79 -8.77 5.65
CA LYS A 232 -5.46 -9.73 4.76
C LYS A 232 -6.81 -10.16 5.33
N THR A 233 -6.87 -10.49 6.62
CA THR A 233 -8.12 -10.87 7.30
C THR A 233 -9.13 -9.72 7.28
N ALA A 234 -8.69 -8.49 7.50
CA ALA A 234 -9.53 -7.30 7.44
C ALA A 234 -10.10 -7.00 6.04
N LEU A 235 -9.42 -7.48 4.99
CA LEU A 235 -9.82 -7.29 3.59
C LEU A 235 -10.46 -8.56 2.97
N PHE A 236 -10.71 -9.61 3.78
CA PHE A 236 -11.01 -10.95 3.27
C PHE A 236 -12.45 -11.13 2.78
N ASP A 237 -13.42 -10.51 3.44
CA ASP A 237 -14.85 -10.84 3.29
C ASP A 237 -15.54 -10.08 2.14
N PHE A 238 -14.80 -9.29 1.35
CA PHE A 238 -15.36 -8.45 0.29
C PHE A 238 -15.31 -9.16 -1.07
N GLY A 239 -16.45 -9.19 -1.76
CA GLY A 239 -16.56 -9.61 -3.15
C GLY A 239 -15.96 -8.60 -4.13
N GLU A 240 -15.89 -8.97 -5.41
CA GLU A 240 -15.34 -8.08 -6.46
C GLU A 240 -16.17 -6.79 -6.59
N ASP A 241 -17.48 -6.85 -6.41
CA ASP A 241 -18.40 -5.71 -6.47
C ASP A 241 -18.33 -4.81 -5.22
N GLU A 242 -17.70 -5.29 -4.15
CA GLU A 242 -17.58 -4.60 -2.86
C GLU A 242 -16.18 -4.03 -2.63
N VAL A 243 -15.32 -3.98 -3.67
CA VAL A 243 -13.96 -3.45 -3.54
C VAL A 243 -13.99 -1.95 -3.30
N PHE A 244 -14.71 -1.20 -4.11
CA PHE A 244 -14.79 0.26 -4.02
C PHE A 244 -16.16 0.70 -3.51
N GLY A 245 -16.18 1.73 -2.65
CA GLY A 245 -17.41 2.42 -2.29
C GLY A 245 -18.08 3.02 -3.55
N ALA A 246 -19.39 3.18 -3.51
CA ALA A 246 -20.08 3.94 -4.53
C ALA A 246 -19.44 5.34 -4.58
N GLY A 247 -18.60 5.57 -5.58
CA GLY A 247 -18.03 6.89 -5.82
C GLY A 247 -19.19 7.88 -5.90
N GLU A 248 -19.06 9.06 -5.34
CA GLU A 248 -19.94 10.16 -5.66
C GLU A 248 -20.01 10.18 -7.19
N ARG A 249 -21.17 9.79 -7.73
CA ARG A 249 -21.44 9.95 -9.16
C ARG A 249 -21.30 11.45 -9.38
N ALA A 250 -20.25 11.83 -10.11
CA ALA A 250 -20.06 13.21 -10.49
C ALA A 250 -21.36 13.68 -11.15
N GLY A 251 -22.10 14.53 -10.43
CA GLY A 251 -23.20 15.29 -10.98
C GLY A 251 -22.68 16.36 -11.92
#